data_1df52b995e17bcde781f2905b13c594b
#
_entry.id   1df52b995e17bcde781f2905b13c594b
#
_cell.length_a   1.000
_cell.length_b   1.000
_cell.length_c   1.000
_cell.angle_alpha   90.00
_cell.angle_beta   90.00
_cell.angle_gamma   90.00
#
_symmetry.space_group_name_H-M   'P 1'
#
loop_
_entity.id
_entity.type
_entity.pdbx_description
1 polymer ?
#
loop_
_entity_poly.entity_id
_entity_poly.type
_entity_poly.pdbx_seq_one_letter_code
_entity_poly.pdbx_strand_id
1 'polypeptide(L)'
;YKRQIESSSISIAVLLLYTAPVFVMLLSIFLFREKFTRCKMLALLSTFCGCTFITGIFSSKMTLTLEAFGFGLASGIGYALYSIFSKLALRRYNTLTITAYTFYFAAIAALPMAEPLQLFTLLADLRALIGAIAIALICTVAPYLLYTRGLQYVDAGQASILATLEPLVAAAIGIFIFGESLTIAKILGMILILSSIFI
;
A
#
# COMPACT_ATOMS: atom_id res chain seq x y z
N TYR A 1 8.01 23.31 -12.87
CA TYR A 1 8.26 22.18 -13.79
C TYR A 1 8.86 20.97 -13.02
N LYS A 2 9.93 21.16 -12.25
CA LYS A 2 10.58 20.08 -11.47
C LYS A 2 9.64 19.44 -10.45
N ARG A 3 8.90 20.23 -9.66
CA ARG A 3 7.87 19.74 -8.71
C ARG A 3 6.73 18.97 -9.39
N GLN A 4 6.36 19.37 -10.63
CA GLN A 4 5.29 18.69 -11.38
C GLN A 4 5.74 17.32 -11.89
N ILE A 5 7.00 17.18 -12.31
CA ILE A 5 7.59 15.89 -12.72
C ILE A 5 7.71 14.95 -11.52
N GLU A 6 8.20 15.43 -10.37
CA GLU A 6 8.30 14.65 -9.14
C GLU A 6 6.93 14.17 -8.66
N SER A 7 5.92 15.02 -8.66
CA SER A 7 4.54 14.64 -8.27
C SER A 7 3.94 13.62 -9.24
N SER A 8 4.19 13.74 -10.54
CA SER A 8 3.71 12.78 -11.54
C SER A 8 4.36 11.41 -11.38
N SER A 9 5.65 11.37 -11.09
CA SER A 9 6.40 10.12 -10.86
C SER A 9 5.92 9.41 -9.60
N ILE A 10 5.64 10.14 -8.52
CA ILE A 10 5.09 9.59 -7.27
C ILE A 10 3.71 8.97 -7.51
N SER A 11 2.82 9.66 -8.22
CA SER A 11 1.48 9.14 -8.50
C SER A 11 1.51 7.85 -9.31
N ILE A 12 2.43 7.72 -10.27
CA ILE A 12 2.64 6.49 -11.05
C ILE A 12 3.16 5.37 -10.14
N ALA A 13 4.14 5.66 -9.29
CA ALA A 13 4.69 4.67 -8.38
C ALA A 13 3.62 4.14 -7.40
N VAL A 14 2.76 5.03 -6.88
CA VAL A 14 1.63 4.66 -6.01
C VAL A 14 0.61 3.81 -6.78
N LEU A 15 0.30 4.16 -8.04
CA LEU A 15 -0.61 3.32 -8.84
C LEU A 15 -0.04 1.92 -9.08
N LEU A 16 1.26 1.83 -9.37
CA LEU A 16 1.92 0.56 -9.55
C LEU A 16 1.97 -0.25 -8.25
N LEU A 17 2.06 0.39 -7.09
CA LEU A 17 1.89 -0.27 -5.80
C LEU A 17 0.50 -0.95 -5.70
N TYR A 18 -0.56 -0.32 -6.23
CA TYR A 18 -1.91 -0.92 -6.26
C TYR A 18 -2.05 -2.11 -7.23
N THR A 19 -1.01 -2.49 -7.95
CA THR A 19 -0.95 -3.79 -8.63
C THR A 19 -0.60 -4.94 -7.67
N ALA A 20 -0.21 -4.65 -6.44
CA ALA A 20 0.15 -5.65 -5.43
C ALA A 20 -0.89 -6.76 -5.24
N PRO A 21 -2.22 -6.51 -5.20
CA PRO A 21 -3.22 -7.57 -5.10
C PRO A 21 -3.13 -8.61 -6.23
N VAL A 22 -2.70 -8.21 -7.42
CA VAL A 22 -2.49 -9.15 -8.55
C VAL A 22 -1.35 -10.11 -8.20
N PHE A 23 -0.22 -9.58 -7.72
CA PHE A 23 0.92 -10.40 -7.32
C PHE A 23 0.60 -11.28 -6.11
N VAL A 24 -0.10 -10.75 -5.11
CA VAL A 24 -0.56 -11.52 -3.95
C VAL A 24 -1.41 -12.70 -4.42
N MET A 25 -2.38 -12.45 -5.29
CA MET A 25 -3.28 -13.48 -5.78
C MET A 25 -2.55 -14.55 -6.59
N LEU A 26 -1.65 -14.16 -7.49
CA LEU A 26 -0.83 -15.10 -8.24
C LEU A 26 0.00 -15.98 -7.32
N LEU A 27 0.70 -15.39 -6.35
CA LEU A 27 1.51 -16.14 -5.39
C LEU A 27 0.64 -17.03 -4.49
N SER A 28 -0.55 -16.58 -4.09
CA SER A 28 -1.49 -17.38 -3.28
C SER A 28 -1.97 -18.63 -3.99
N ILE A 29 -2.24 -18.55 -5.29
CA ILE A 29 -2.60 -19.71 -6.10
C ILE A 29 -1.49 -20.76 -6.07
N PHE A 30 -0.23 -20.33 -6.27
CA PHE A 30 0.92 -21.24 -6.31
C PHE A 30 1.27 -21.83 -4.95
N LEU A 31 1.29 -21.01 -3.88
CA LEU A 31 1.77 -21.44 -2.57
C LEU A 31 0.68 -22.06 -1.68
N PHE A 32 -0.52 -21.51 -1.73
CA PHE A 32 -1.63 -21.96 -0.86
C PHE A 32 -2.70 -22.75 -1.62
N ARG A 33 -2.57 -22.88 -2.95
CA ARG A 33 -3.56 -23.53 -3.83
C ARG A 33 -4.95 -22.89 -3.67
N GLU A 34 -4.98 -21.58 -3.45
CA GLU A 34 -6.23 -20.82 -3.39
C GLU A 34 -6.95 -20.89 -4.74
N LYS A 35 -8.27 -21.04 -4.70
CA LYS A 35 -9.06 -21.08 -5.94
C LYS A 35 -9.17 -19.67 -6.53
N PHE A 36 -8.83 -19.54 -7.79
CA PHE A 36 -9.07 -18.32 -8.56
C PHE A 36 -10.51 -18.32 -9.06
N THR A 37 -11.38 -17.59 -8.40
CA THR A 37 -12.79 -17.49 -8.78
C THR A 37 -13.02 -16.29 -9.70
N ARG A 38 -14.10 -16.34 -10.50
CA ARG A 38 -14.51 -15.19 -11.33
C ARG A 38 -14.79 -13.94 -10.49
N CYS A 39 -15.32 -14.11 -9.29
CA CYS A 39 -15.52 -13.02 -8.34
C CYS A 39 -14.18 -12.35 -7.98
N LYS A 40 -13.17 -13.12 -7.58
CA LYS A 40 -11.84 -12.58 -7.26
C LYS A 40 -11.23 -11.81 -8.44
N MET A 41 -11.43 -12.29 -9.67
CA MET A 41 -10.97 -11.59 -10.89
C MET A 41 -11.72 -10.27 -11.11
N LEU A 42 -13.04 -10.28 -10.97
CA LEU A 42 -13.85 -9.06 -11.11
C LEU A 42 -13.52 -8.04 -10.02
N ALA A 43 -13.33 -8.49 -8.77
CA ALA A 43 -12.89 -7.65 -7.68
C ALA A 43 -11.55 -6.97 -7.96
N LEU A 44 -10.55 -7.73 -8.47
CA LEU A 44 -9.25 -7.18 -8.88
C LEU A 44 -9.38 -6.11 -9.97
N LEU A 45 -10.14 -6.40 -11.03
CA LEU A 45 -10.35 -5.45 -12.11
C LEU A 45 -11.05 -4.19 -11.63
N SER A 46 -12.10 -4.34 -10.82
CA SER A 46 -12.84 -3.22 -10.23
C SER A 46 -11.94 -2.36 -9.35
N THR A 47 -11.11 -3.00 -8.51
CA THR A 47 -10.14 -2.31 -7.66
C THR A 47 -9.12 -1.53 -8.47
N PHE A 48 -8.51 -2.16 -9.48
CA PHE A 48 -7.49 -1.51 -10.31
C PHE A 48 -8.07 -0.33 -11.09
N CYS A 49 -9.24 -0.51 -11.70
CA CYS A 49 -9.96 0.60 -12.36
C CYS A 49 -10.30 1.71 -11.36
N GLY A 50 -10.79 1.36 -10.17
CA GLY A 50 -11.11 2.33 -9.13
C GLY A 50 -9.90 3.16 -8.69
N CYS A 51 -8.75 2.52 -8.46
CA CYS A 51 -7.50 3.19 -8.13
C CYS A 51 -7.04 4.13 -9.26
N THR A 52 -7.15 3.73 -10.53
CA THR A 52 -6.79 4.58 -11.66
C THR A 52 -7.67 5.83 -11.76
N PHE A 53 -8.96 5.71 -11.47
CA PHE A 53 -9.88 6.85 -11.44
C PHE A 53 -9.60 7.80 -10.27
N ILE A 54 -9.30 7.28 -9.07
CA ILE A 54 -9.00 8.11 -7.89
C ILE A 54 -7.67 8.85 -8.07
N THR A 55 -6.65 8.21 -8.61
CA THR A 55 -5.32 8.82 -8.80
C THR A 55 -5.31 9.90 -9.90
N GLY A 56 -6.36 9.99 -10.71
CA GLY A 56 -6.50 11.05 -11.72
C GLY A 56 -5.49 10.94 -12.87
N ILE A 57 -5.00 9.75 -13.17
CA ILE A 57 -4.01 9.49 -14.23
C ILE A 57 -4.45 10.09 -15.57
N PHE A 58 -5.75 10.05 -15.87
CA PHE A 58 -6.30 10.55 -17.12
C PHE A 58 -6.29 12.09 -17.23
N SER A 59 -6.16 12.79 -16.10
CA SER A 59 -6.22 14.27 -16.05
C SER A 59 -4.85 14.93 -16.06
N SER A 60 -3.77 14.19 -15.88
CA SER A 60 -2.41 14.72 -15.75
C SER A 60 -1.57 14.32 -16.97
N LYS A 61 -0.75 15.25 -17.48
CA LYS A 61 0.34 14.91 -18.41
C LYS A 61 1.42 14.19 -17.61
N MET A 62 1.22 12.90 -17.37
CA MET A 62 2.18 12.10 -16.61
C MET A 62 3.34 11.68 -17.49
N THR A 63 4.55 11.90 -17.02
CA THR A 63 5.76 11.35 -17.61
C THR A 63 6.13 10.07 -16.89
N LEU A 64 5.98 8.94 -17.57
CA LEU A 64 6.44 7.65 -17.05
C LEU A 64 7.97 7.64 -17.12
N THR A 65 8.62 7.73 -15.96
CA THR A 65 10.05 7.50 -15.86
C THR A 65 10.33 6.04 -15.58
N LEU A 66 11.39 5.49 -16.16
CA LEU A 66 11.78 4.09 -15.93
C LEU A 66 12.03 3.82 -14.43
N GLU A 67 12.53 4.81 -13.71
CA GLU A 67 12.73 4.76 -12.26
C GLU A 67 11.40 4.62 -11.50
N ALA A 68 10.41 5.48 -11.79
CA ALA A 68 9.09 5.42 -11.15
C ALA A 68 8.39 4.09 -11.44
N PHE A 69 8.54 3.57 -12.65
CA PHE A 69 8.02 2.25 -13.02
C PHE A 69 8.71 1.15 -12.24
N GLY A 70 10.05 1.13 -12.20
CA GLY A 70 10.84 0.12 -11.50
C GLY A 70 10.55 0.09 -10.00
N PHE A 71 10.60 1.26 -9.33
CA PHE A 71 10.33 1.35 -7.89
C PHE A 71 8.87 1.04 -7.54
N GLY A 72 7.91 1.49 -8.34
CA GLY A 72 6.50 1.21 -8.11
C GLY A 72 6.20 -0.29 -8.22
N LEU A 73 6.73 -0.95 -9.25
CA LEU A 73 6.55 -2.39 -9.42
C LEU A 73 7.26 -3.20 -8.32
N ALA A 74 8.49 -2.81 -7.96
CA ALA A 74 9.25 -3.43 -6.87
C ALA A 74 8.49 -3.30 -5.53
N SER A 75 7.87 -2.14 -5.26
CA SER A 75 7.04 -1.93 -4.07
C SER A 75 5.81 -2.86 -4.07
N GLY A 76 5.13 -3.00 -5.21
CA GLY A 76 3.99 -3.92 -5.35
C GLY A 76 4.38 -5.38 -5.10
N ILE A 77 5.51 -5.81 -5.67
CA ILE A 77 6.07 -7.16 -5.43
C ILE A 77 6.49 -7.32 -3.96
N GLY A 78 7.17 -6.33 -3.39
CA GLY A 78 7.57 -6.33 -1.97
C GLY A 78 6.37 -6.46 -1.03
N TYR A 79 5.28 -5.74 -1.29
CA TYR A 79 4.03 -5.86 -0.54
C TYR A 79 3.42 -7.27 -0.68
N ALA A 80 3.43 -7.82 -1.89
CA ALA A 80 2.93 -9.17 -2.14
C ALA A 80 3.75 -10.23 -1.38
N LEU A 81 5.07 -10.13 -1.42
CA LEU A 81 5.95 -11.03 -0.67
C LEU A 81 5.71 -10.91 0.84
N TYR A 82 5.58 -9.69 1.37
CA TYR A 82 5.22 -9.47 2.77
C TYR A 82 3.92 -10.20 3.14
N SER A 83 2.86 -10.03 2.34
CA SER A 83 1.55 -10.65 2.59
C SER A 83 1.63 -12.18 2.60
N ILE A 84 2.31 -12.75 1.62
CA ILE A 84 2.47 -14.21 1.47
C ILE A 84 3.34 -14.79 2.60
N PHE A 85 4.50 -14.19 2.86
CA PHE A 85 5.39 -14.69 3.92
C PHE A 85 4.79 -14.51 5.31
N SER A 86 4.06 -13.41 5.55
CA SER A 86 3.31 -13.22 6.79
C SER A 86 2.24 -14.29 6.97
N LYS A 87 1.44 -14.59 5.93
CA LYS A 87 0.45 -15.67 5.96
C LYS A 87 1.08 -17.03 6.24
N LEU A 88 2.24 -17.31 5.66
CA LEU A 88 2.98 -18.55 5.90
C LEU A 88 3.54 -18.61 7.34
N ALA A 89 4.13 -17.50 7.80
CA ALA A 89 4.71 -17.40 9.14
C ALA A 89 3.66 -17.51 10.26
N LEU A 90 2.43 -17.02 10.02
CA LEU A 90 1.30 -17.14 10.96
C LEU A 90 0.91 -18.58 11.32
N ARG A 91 1.40 -19.56 10.55
CA ARG A 91 1.23 -20.99 10.90
C ARG A 91 2.05 -21.41 12.13
N ARG A 92 3.11 -20.66 12.48
CA ARG A 92 4.06 -21.00 13.55
C ARG A 92 4.29 -19.86 14.55
N TYR A 93 4.07 -18.62 14.15
CA TYR A 93 4.40 -17.44 14.94
C TYR A 93 3.18 -16.54 15.10
N ASN A 94 3.16 -15.76 16.17
CA ASN A 94 2.11 -14.79 16.41
C ASN A 94 2.35 -13.50 15.61
N THR A 95 1.29 -12.68 15.46
CA THR A 95 1.30 -11.43 14.72
C THR A 95 2.40 -10.47 15.19
N LEU A 96 2.57 -10.32 16.51
CA LEU A 96 3.57 -9.40 17.07
C LEU A 96 4.98 -9.79 16.66
N THR A 97 5.31 -11.10 16.76
CA THR A 97 6.63 -11.61 16.37
C THR A 97 6.91 -11.32 14.89
N ILE A 98 5.95 -11.64 14.00
CA ILE A 98 6.12 -11.43 12.56
C ILE A 98 6.36 -9.95 12.26
N THR A 99 5.52 -9.08 12.80
CA THR A 99 5.62 -7.64 12.57
C THR A 99 6.92 -7.07 13.13
N ALA A 100 7.33 -7.48 14.36
CA ALA A 100 8.57 -7.02 14.97
C ALA A 100 9.79 -7.42 14.13
N TYR A 101 9.89 -8.66 13.70
CA TYR A 101 11.01 -9.10 12.84
C TYR A 101 10.97 -8.44 11.46
N THR A 102 9.80 -8.20 10.88
CA THR A 102 9.68 -7.46 9.63
C THR A 102 10.29 -6.07 9.75
N PHE A 103 9.94 -5.31 10.79
CA PHE A 103 10.50 -3.98 11.00
C PHE A 103 11.97 -4.02 11.41
N TYR A 104 12.40 -5.01 12.17
CA TYR A 104 13.80 -5.18 12.51
C TYR A 104 14.68 -5.36 11.26
N PHE A 105 14.29 -6.27 10.36
CA PHE A 105 15.04 -6.46 9.11
C PHE A 105 14.90 -5.29 8.14
N ALA A 106 13.73 -4.64 8.08
CA ALA A 106 13.52 -3.43 7.29
C ALA A 106 14.43 -2.29 7.78
N ALA A 107 14.55 -2.11 9.10
CA ALA A 107 15.45 -1.10 9.67
C ALA A 107 16.91 -1.38 9.31
N ILE A 108 17.37 -2.63 9.43
CA ILE A 108 18.75 -3.01 9.01
C ILE A 108 18.96 -2.73 7.53
N ALA A 109 18.00 -3.09 6.67
CA ALA A 109 18.09 -2.87 5.23
C ALA A 109 18.08 -1.38 4.85
N ALA A 110 17.45 -0.53 5.65
CA ALA A 110 17.41 0.91 5.44
C ALA A 110 18.65 1.65 5.95
N LEU A 111 19.44 1.06 6.85
CA LEU A 111 20.63 1.71 7.42
C LEU A 111 21.62 2.27 6.39
N PRO A 112 21.94 1.56 5.27
CA PRO A 112 22.85 2.10 4.28
C PRO A 112 22.33 3.35 3.56
N MET A 113 20.99 3.54 3.55
CA MET A 113 20.34 4.68 2.91
C MET A 113 20.10 5.84 3.89
N ALA A 114 20.30 5.60 5.19
CA ALA A 114 20.14 6.61 6.21
C ALA A 114 21.35 7.55 6.21
N GLU A 115 21.10 8.86 6.36
CA GLU A 115 22.14 9.85 6.61
C GLU A 115 22.30 10.04 8.15
N PRO A 116 23.30 9.38 8.77
CA PRO A 116 23.39 9.31 10.24
C PRO A 116 23.43 10.68 10.90
N LEU A 117 24.10 11.65 10.26
CA LEU A 117 24.27 12.99 10.81
C LEU A 117 22.93 13.74 10.88
N GLN A 118 22.10 13.63 9.85
CA GLN A 118 20.75 14.22 9.84
C GLN A 118 19.83 13.51 10.82
N LEU A 119 19.97 12.20 10.96
CA LEU A 119 19.20 11.40 11.92
C LEU A 119 19.50 11.86 13.37
N PHE A 120 20.76 12.06 13.73
CA PHE A 120 21.14 12.54 15.06
C PHE A 120 20.59 13.94 15.35
N THR A 121 20.63 14.86 14.38
CA THR A 121 20.05 16.21 14.56
C THR A 121 18.53 16.18 14.72
N LEU A 122 17.84 15.32 13.98
CA LEU A 122 16.39 15.10 14.10
C LEU A 122 16.01 14.51 15.47
N LEU A 123 16.77 13.53 15.95
CA LEU A 123 16.52 12.88 17.24
C LEU A 123 16.83 13.80 18.43
N ALA A 124 17.65 14.83 18.25
CA ALA A 124 17.94 15.84 19.28
C ALA A 124 16.78 16.84 19.48
N ASP A 125 15.90 17.01 18.49
CA ASP A 125 14.70 17.82 18.64
C ASP A 125 13.55 16.96 19.19
N LEU A 126 13.12 17.26 20.41
CA LEU A 126 12.04 16.55 21.11
C LEU A 126 10.72 16.56 20.32
N ARG A 127 10.41 17.66 19.62
CA ARG A 127 9.17 17.76 18.83
C ARG A 127 9.24 16.84 17.61
N ALA A 128 10.38 16.83 16.92
CA ALA A 128 10.61 15.94 15.78
C ALA A 128 10.57 14.47 16.22
N LEU A 129 11.18 14.14 17.36
CA LEU A 129 11.18 12.80 17.93
C LEU A 129 9.76 12.32 18.27
N ILE A 130 8.95 13.14 18.96
CA ILE A 130 7.56 12.80 19.28
C ILE A 130 6.75 12.60 17.99
N GLY A 131 6.92 13.47 16.99
CA GLY A 131 6.28 13.35 15.70
C GLY A 131 6.66 12.05 14.97
N ALA A 132 7.95 11.72 14.94
CA ALA A 132 8.45 10.50 14.34
C ALA A 132 7.90 9.24 15.03
N ILE A 133 7.87 9.22 16.37
CA ILE A 133 7.29 8.11 17.15
C ILE A 133 5.78 7.99 16.86
N ALA A 134 5.05 9.09 16.83
CA ALA A 134 3.62 9.07 16.54
C ALA A 134 3.33 8.50 15.14
N ILE A 135 4.06 8.95 14.11
CA ILE A 135 3.94 8.43 12.75
C ILE A 135 4.32 6.94 12.70
N ALA A 136 5.41 6.56 13.35
CA ALA A 136 5.83 5.16 13.38
C ALA A 136 4.78 4.25 14.02
N LEU A 137 4.21 4.66 15.16
CA LEU A 137 3.22 3.83 15.85
C LEU A 137 1.86 3.83 15.15
N ILE A 138 1.34 4.99 14.78
CA ILE A 138 -0.03 5.13 14.27
C ILE A 138 -0.10 4.79 12.78
N CYS A 139 0.85 5.29 11.97
CA CYS A 139 0.80 5.15 10.52
C CYS A 139 1.58 3.93 9.99
N THR A 140 2.41 3.29 10.82
CA THR A 140 3.21 2.15 10.39
C THR A 140 2.93 0.90 11.22
N VAL A 141 3.26 0.89 12.50
CA VAL A 141 3.16 -0.32 13.32
C VAL A 141 1.71 -0.81 13.45
N ALA A 142 0.77 0.09 13.77
CA ALA A 142 -0.63 -0.28 13.98
C ALA A 142 -1.28 -0.87 12.70
N PRO A 143 -1.19 -0.25 11.51
CA PRO A 143 -1.72 -0.83 10.28
C PRO A 143 -1.13 -2.20 9.94
N TYR A 144 0.19 -2.36 10.09
CA TYR A 144 0.85 -3.65 9.82
C TYR A 144 0.42 -4.73 10.79
N LEU A 145 0.26 -4.43 12.08
CA LEU A 145 -0.28 -5.36 13.06
C LEU A 145 -1.73 -5.77 12.72
N LEU A 146 -2.57 -4.80 12.39
CA LEU A 146 -3.97 -5.06 12.02
C LEU A 146 -4.06 -5.89 10.75
N TYR A 147 -3.28 -5.55 9.72
CA TYR A 147 -3.22 -6.30 8.47
C TYR A 147 -2.74 -7.73 8.69
N THR A 148 -1.62 -7.91 9.38
CA THR A 148 -1.07 -9.24 9.68
C THR A 148 -2.05 -10.07 10.52
N ARG A 149 -2.75 -9.45 11.47
CA ARG A 149 -3.79 -10.13 12.24
C ARG A 149 -4.98 -10.51 11.35
N GLY A 150 -5.39 -9.65 10.43
CA GLY A 150 -6.44 -9.93 9.44
C GLY A 150 -6.13 -11.15 8.58
N LEU A 151 -4.86 -11.32 8.19
CA LEU A 151 -4.40 -12.47 7.43
C LEU A 151 -4.63 -13.83 8.14
N GLN A 152 -4.92 -13.86 9.43
CA GLN A 152 -5.29 -15.10 10.13
C GLN A 152 -6.69 -15.59 9.72
N TYR A 153 -7.59 -14.67 9.39
CA TYR A 153 -9.02 -14.93 9.22
C TYR A 153 -9.47 -14.98 7.77
N VAL A 154 -8.72 -14.37 6.85
CA VAL A 154 -9.08 -14.32 5.43
C VAL A 154 -7.93 -14.78 4.54
N ASP A 155 -8.23 -15.14 3.30
CA ASP A 155 -7.23 -15.47 2.29
C ASP A 155 -6.33 -14.27 1.99
N ALA A 156 -5.05 -14.52 1.63
CA ALA A 156 -4.12 -13.44 1.35
C ALA A 156 -4.60 -12.57 0.17
N GLY A 157 -5.20 -13.18 -0.85
CA GLY A 157 -5.81 -12.45 -1.97
C GLY A 157 -6.95 -11.53 -1.53
N GLN A 158 -7.83 -12.01 -0.67
CA GLN A 158 -8.93 -11.18 -0.11
C GLN A 158 -8.39 -10.05 0.77
N ALA A 159 -7.42 -10.34 1.64
CA ALA A 159 -6.81 -9.33 2.50
C ALA A 159 -6.18 -8.20 1.66
N SER A 160 -5.53 -8.53 0.55
CA SER A 160 -4.91 -7.54 -0.34
C SER A 160 -5.93 -6.68 -1.08
N ILE A 161 -7.09 -7.22 -1.46
CA ILE A 161 -8.20 -6.44 -2.02
C ILE A 161 -8.78 -5.51 -0.96
N LEU A 162 -9.01 -5.99 0.27
CA LEU A 162 -9.50 -5.15 1.37
C LEU A 162 -8.53 -4.00 1.71
N ALA A 163 -7.21 -4.21 1.59
CA ALA A 163 -6.23 -3.17 1.80
C ALA A 163 -6.36 -2.01 0.80
N THR A 164 -6.94 -2.24 -0.39
CA THR A 164 -7.19 -1.18 -1.36
C THR A 164 -8.34 -0.22 -0.99
N LEU A 165 -8.94 -0.37 0.20
CA LEU A 165 -9.72 0.71 0.83
C LEU A 165 -8.88 1.94 1.16
N GLU A 166 -7.55 1.79 1.28
CA GLU A 166 -6.63 2.89 1.57
C GLU A 166 -6.80 4.10 0.63
N PRO A 167 -6.73 3.95 -0.72
CA PRO A 167 -6.94 5.08 -1.63
C PRO A 167 -8.34 5.67 -1.55
N LEU A 168 -9.35 4.87 -1.21
CA LEU A 168 -10.70 5.39 -1.00
C LEU A 168 -10.78 6.29 0.24
N VAL A 169 -10.22 5.84 1.36
CA VAL A 169 -10.16 6.62 2.60
C VAL A 169 -9.30 7.87 2.40
N ALA A 170 -8.16 7.75 1.71
CA ALA A 170 -7.31 8.89 1.39
C ALA A 170 -8.05 9.94 0.55
N ALA A 171 -8.80 9.51 -0.48
CA ALA A 171 -9.61 10.41 -1.30
C ALA A 171 -10.73 11.08 -0.48
N ALA A 172 -11.39 10.35 0.40
CA ALA A 172 -12.40 10.91 1.30
C ALA A 172 -11.81 11.97 2.23
N ILE A 173 -10.66 11.70 2.85
CA ILE A 173 -9.94 12.66 3.69
C ILE A 173 -9.54 13.88 2.86
N GLY A 174 -9.02 13.70 1.64
CA GLY A 174 -8.68 14.77 0.71
C GLY A 174 -9.86 15.71 0.45
N ILE A 175 -11.03 15.14 0.20
CA ILE A 175 -12.25 15.92 -0.07
C ILE A 175 -12.77 16.62 1.20
N PHE A 176 -12.97 15.88 2.31
CA PHE A 176 -13.65 16.40 3.48
C PHE A 176 -12.77 17.28 4.38
N ILE A 177 -11.46 16.97 4.47
CA ILE A 177 -10.54 17.70 5.36
C ILE A 177 -9.72 18.72 4.58
N PHE A 178 -9.21 18.39 3.41
CA PHE A 178 -8.35 19.27 2.63
C PHE A 178 -9.09 20.08 1.55
N GLY A 179 -10.41 19.90 1.41
CA GLY A 179 -11.22 20.66 0.47
C GLY A 179 -10.90 20.38 -1.00
N GLU A 180 -10.37 19.20 -1.31
CA GLU A 180 -10.10 18.81 -2.68
C GLU A 180 -11.39 18.71 -3.51
N SER A 181 -11.31 19.05 -4.79
CA SER A 181 -12.44 18.99 -5.70
C SER A 181 -12.94 17.54 -5.86
N LEU A 182 -14.25 17.37 -5.65
CA LEU A 182 -14.95 16.11 -5.92
C LEU A 182 -15.23 16.02 -7.42
N THR A 183 -14.42 15.26 -8.13
CA THR A 183 -14.62 15.03 -9.57
C THR A 183 -15.45 13.78 -9.82
N ILE A 184 -16.13 13.70 -10.98
CA ILE A 184 -16.89 12.50 -11.39
C ILE A 184 -15.98 11.26 -11.41
N ALA A 185 -14.72 11.42 -11.84
CA ALA A 185 -13.75 10.35 -11.83
C ALA A 185 -13.48 9.82 -10.41
N LYS A 186 -13.31 10.70 -9.41
CA LYS A 186 -13.12 10.27 -8.00
C LYS A 186 -14.35 9.52 -7.49
N ILE A 187 -15.56 9.98 -7.80
CA ILE A 187 -16.81 9.29 -7.40
C ILE A 187 -16.88 7.89 -7.99
N LEU A 188 -16.65 7.77 -9.31
CA LEU A 188 -16.65 6.46 -9.98
C LEU A 188 -15.58 5.54 -9.40
N GLY A 189 -14.37 6.06 -9.15
CA GLY A 189 -13.29 5.30 -8.53
C GLY A 189 -13.66 4.78 -7.13
N MET A 190 -14.26 5.62 -6.29
CA MET A 190 -14.73 5.23 -4.96
C MET A 190 -15.80 4.14 -5.02
N ILE A 191 -16.77 4.26 -5.93
CA ILE A 191 -17.82 3.25 -6.14
C ILE A 191 -17.21 1.92 -6.59
N LEU A 192 -16.26 1.94 -7.52
CA LEU A 192 -15.60 0.75 -8.01
C LEU A 192 -14.81 0.02 -6.92
N ILE A 193 -14.08 0.75 -6.07
CA ILE A 193 -13.36 0.14 -4.95
C ILE A 193 -14.34 -0.43 -3.93
N LEU A 194 -15.40 0.29 -3.58
CA LEU A 194 -16.42 -0.24 -2.68
C LEU A 194 -17.07 -1.49 -3.25
N SER A 195 -17.45 -1.50 -4.53
CA SER A 195 -18.07 -2.66 -5.17
C SER A 195 -17.15 -3.89 -5.16
N SER A 196 -15.83 -3.70 -5.25
CA SER A 196 -14.87 -4.81 -5.25
C SER A 196 -14.85 -5.62 -3.94
N ILE A 197 -15.28 -5.01 -2.84
CA ILE A 197 -15.34 -5.65 -1.52
C ILE A 197 -16.55 -6.58 -1.40
N PHE A 198 -17.65 -6.26 -2.10
CA PHE A 198 -18.89 -7.03 -2.06
C PHE A 198 -18.95 -8.14 -3.12
N ILE A 199 -17.98 -8.19 -4.02
CA ILE A 199 -17.83 -9.22 -5.05
C ILE A 199 -17.02 -10.41 -4.50
#